data_c3ba5d28a24c14ec49176d167141f23f
#
_entry.id   c3ba5d28a24c14ec49176d167141f23f
#
_cell.length_a   1.000
_cell.length_b   1.000
_cell.length_c   1.000
_cell.angle_alpha   90.00
_cell.angle_beta   90.00
_cell.angle_gamma   90.00
#
_symmetry.space_group_name_H-M   'P 1'
#
loop_
_entity.id
_entity.type
_entity.pdbx_description
1 polymer ?
#
loop_
_entity_poly.entity_id
_entity_poly.type
_entity_poly.pdbx_seq_one_letter_code
_entity_poly.pdbx_strand_id
1 'polypeptide(L)'
;VLLVPATGADGYGLYAVETAETSVTVEPLISLDLTRPLAAVTLTGAPARRLAGPDRAAAAIGRALLTGAGLLASEQLGVAEWCLTETVRHTKERHQFGRPIGSFQALKHRMAVLWLELVSARATARYAADALATASPDTPVAVAVAQAHCAEVAVRAAEECVQLHGGIGMTWEHPAHLYLKRAKADEIALGTPGRHRQALAGLVDLAAPMG
;
A
#
# COMPACT_ATOMS: atom_id res chain seq x y z
N VAL A 1 9.39 -0.65 -21.72
CA VAL A 1 9.76 -2.07 -21.49
C VAL A 1 8.91 -2.64 -20.39
N LEU A 2 8.31 -3.80 -20.60
CA LEU A 2 7.61 -4.59 -19.60
C LEU A 2 8.50 -5.75 -19.14
N LEU A 3 8.46 -6.05 -17.86
CA LEU A 3 9.04 -7.26 -17.28
C LEU A 3 7.92 -8.28 -17.06
N VAL A 4 7.92 -9.34 -17.85
CA VAL A 4 6.81 -10.30 -17.92
C VAL A 4 7.28 -11.66 -17.42
N PRO A 5 6.72 -12.19 -16.31
CA PRO A 5 6.88 -13.59 -15.96
C PRO A 5 6.00 -14.46 -16.88
N ALA A 6 6.59 -15.47 -17.50
CA ALA A 6 5.85 -16.37 -18.39
C ALA A 6 6.46 -17.77 -18.40
N THR A 7 5.65 -18.78 -18.77
CA THR A 7 6.09 -20.15 -18.99
C THR A 7 6.17 -20.41 -20.49
N GLY A 8 7.36 -20.72 -20.97
CA GLY A 8 7.63 -21.10 -22.35
C GLY A 8 8.04 -22.57 -22.47
N ALA A 9 8.52 -22.97 -23.64
CA ALA A 9 9.00 -24.33 -23.90
C ALA A 9 10.13 -24.75 -22.93
N ASP A 10 10.99 -23.78 -22.56
CA ASP A 10 12.11 -23.98 -21.65
C ASP A 10 11.74 -23.73 -20.16
N GLY A 11 10.45 -23.82 -19.81
CA GLY A 11 9.94 -23.61 -18.47
C GLY A 11 9.68 -22.15 -18.12
N TYR A 12 9.50 -21.89 -16.82
CA TYR A 12 9.25 -20.55 -16.29
C TYR A 12 10.43 -19.61 -16.51
N GLY A 13 10.15 -18.34 -16.78
CA GLY A 13 11.19 -17.34 -17.00
C GLY A 13 10.70 -15.90 -16.81
N LEU A 14 11.65 -14.98 -16.76
CA LEU A 14 11.42 -13.54 -16.79
C LEU A 14 11.85 -13.00 -18.15
N TYR A 15 11.00 -12.25 -18.78
CA TYR A 15 11.19 -11.72 -20.12
C TYR A 15 11.03 -10.20 -20.16
N ALA A 16 11.83 -9.56 -21.01
CA ALA A 16 11.65 -8.14 -21.37
C ALA A 16 10.90 -8.05 -22.70
N VAL A 17 9.85 -7.25 -22.72
CA VAL A 17 9.01 -6.97 -23.89
C VAL A 17 8.97 -5.46 -24.12
N GLU A 18 9.23 -5.01 -25.36
CA GLU A 18 9.14 -3.61 -25.70
C GLU A 18 7.67 -3.18 -25.89
N THR A 19 7.27 -2.08 -25.24
CA THR A 19 5.87 -1.60 -25.32
C THR A 19 5.50 -0.94 -26.64
N ALA A 20 6.49 -0.58 -27.46
CA ALA A 20 6.28 0.00 -28.77
C ALA A 20 5.93 -1.03 -29.87
N GLU A 21 5.99 -2.33 -29.56
CA GLU A 21 5.65 -3.39 -30.50
C GLU A 21 4.15 -3.39 -30.81
N THR A 22 3.79 -3.60 -32.08
CA THR A 22 2.38 -3.67 -32.51
C THR A 22 1.61 -4.85 -31.93
N SER A 23 2.31 -5.83 -31.43
CA SER A 23 1.80 -7.01 -30.72
C SER A 23 1.51 -6.77 -29.22
N VAL A 24 1.74 -5.54 -28.73
CA VAL A 24 1.45 -5.12 -27.35
C VAL A 24 0.32 -4.11 -27.36
N THR A 25 -0.79 -4.46 -26.71
CA THR A 25 -1.92 -3.56 -26.52
C THR A 25 -1.99 -3.13 -25.07
N VAL A 26 -2.10 -1.82 -24.81
CA VAL A 26 -2.22 -1.23 -23.48
C VAL A 26 -3.53 -0.46 -23.41
N GLU A 27 -4.48 -0.95 -22.62
CA GLU A 27 -5.80 -0.35 -22.45
C GLU A 27 -5.94 0.23 -21.05
N PRO A 28 -6.15 1.57 -20.90
CA PRO A 28 -6.39 2.18 -19.60
C PRO A 28 -7.61 1.58 -18.90
N LEU A 29 -7.49 1.30 -17.62
CA LEU A 29 -8.59 0.83 -16.77
C LEU A 29 -9.12 1.97 -15.90
N ILE A 30 -10.43 1.96 -15.65
CA ILE A 30 -11.04 2.84 -14.66
C ILE A 30 -10.69 2.27 -13.28
N SER A 31 -9.87 3.01 -12.52
CA SER A 31 -9.46 2.61 -11.18
C SER A 31 -10.12 3.48 -10.11
N LEU A 32 -10.25 2.95 -8.89
CA LEU A 32 -10.73 3.71 -7.73
C LEU A 32 -9.78 4.89 -7.43
N ASP A 33 -8.47 4.64 -7.47
CA ASP A 33 -7.44 5.65 -7.27
C ASP A 33 -7.02 6.25 -8.62
N LEU A 34 -7.53 7.44 -8.92
CA LEU A 34 -7.22 8.17 -10.15
C LEU A 34 -5.81 8.76 -10.14
N THR A 35 -5.12 8.76 -9.01
CA THR A 35 -3.74 9.27 -8.89
C THR A 35 -2.69 8.23 -9.25
N ARG A 36 -3.10 6.96 -9.43
CA ARG A 36 -2.26 5.85 -9.91
C ARG A 36 -2.98 5.12 -11.04
N PRO A 37 -2.80 5.55 -12.31
CA PRO A 37 -3.44 4.93 -13.45
C PRO A 37 -3.05 3.46 -13.59
N LEU A 38 -4.02 2.61 -13.89
CA LEU A 38 -3.85 1.19 -14.19
C LEU A 38 -4.18 0.93 -15.66
N ALA A 39 -3.60 -0.11 -16.21
CA ALA A 39 -3.89 -0.55 -17.56
C ALA A 39 -3.91 -2.08 -17.64
N ALA A 40 -4.77 -2.61 -18.51
CA ALA A 40 -4.67 -3.98 -18.99
C ALA A 40 -3.62 -4.04 -20.10
N VAL A 41 -2.76 -5.04 -20.05
CA VAL A 41 -1.73 -5.27 -21.06
C VAL A 41 -1.99 -6.63 -21.69
N THR A 42 -2.20 -6.63 -23.01
CA THR A 42 -2.37 -7.86 -23.82
C THR A 42 -1.15 -8.03 -24.73
N LEU A 43 -0.57 -9.22 -24.69
CA LEU A 43 0.57 -9.62 -25.50
C LEU A 43 0.12 -10.71 -26.48
N THR A 44 0.22 -10.44 -27.80
CA THR A 44 -0.20 -11.37 -28.83
C THR A 44 0.98 -11.71 -29.74
N GLY A 45 1.73 -12.75 -29.40
CA GLY A 45 2.93 -13.12 -30.14
C GLY A 45 4.05 -12.07 -30.05
N ALA A 46 4.10 -11.29 -28.98
CA ALA A 46 5.07 -10.22 -28.81
C ALA A 46 6.49 -10.76 -28.72
N PRO A 47 7.46 -10.20 -29.46
CA PRO A 47 8.86 -10.54 -29.33
C PRO A 47 9.34 -10.29 -27.89
N ALA A 48 10.03 -11.25 -27.31
CA ALA A 48 10.45 -11.16 -25.93
C ALA A 48 11.90 -11.62 -25.76
N ARG A 49 12.71 -10.86 -25.04
CA ARG A 49 14.07 -11.24 -24.68
C ARG A 49 14.09 -11.86 -23.30
N ARG A 50 14.51 -13.12 -23.21
CA ARG A 50 14.64 -13.82 -21.92
C ARG A 50 15.75 -13.18 -21.08
N LEU A 51 15.44 -12.82 -19.85
CA LEU A 51 16.36 -12.22 -18.86
C LEU A 51 16.85 -13.25 -17.86
N ALA A 52 15.98 -14.18 -17.45
CA ALA A 52 16.31 -15.18 -16.45
C ALA A 52 15.53 -16.49 -16.67
N GLY A 53 16.15 -17.62 -16.34
CA GLY A 53 15.52 -18.93 -16.24
C GLY A 53 14.80 -19.13 -14.91
N PRO A 54 14.22 -20.36 -14.65
CA PRO A 54 13.25 -20.61 -13.59
C PRO A 54 13.67 -20.08 -12.21
N ASP A 55 14.79 -20.54 -11.68
CA ASP A 55 15.22 -20.21 -10.30
C ASP A 55 15.54 -18.73 -10.15
N ARG A 56 16.26 -18.16 -11.10
CA ARG A 56 16.63 -16.74 -11.08
C ARG A 56 15.44 -15.82 -11.30
N ALA A 57 14.48 -16.23 -12.14
CA ALA A 57 13.25 -15.48 -12.38
C ALA A 57 12.39 -15.44 -11.11
N ALA A 58 12.17 -16.59 -10.47
CA ALA A 58 11.40 -16.68 -9.22
C ALA A 58 12.04 -15.83 -8.11
N ALA A 59 13.37 -15.93 -7.93
CA ALA A 59 14.10 -15.14 -6.94
C ALA A 59 14.00 -13.61 -7.22
N ALA A 60 14.16 -13.19 -8.48
CA ALA A 60 14.09 -11.78 -8.86
C ALA A 60 12.68 -11.20 -8.64
N ILE A 61 11.65 -11.93 -9.03
CA ILE A 61 10.24 -11.52 -8.82
C ILE A 61 9.91 -11.47 -7.34
N GLY A 62 10.27 -12.50 -6.57
CA GLY A 62 10.06 -12.53 -5.13
C GLY A 62 10.71 -11.33 -4.43
N ARG A 63 11.96 -11.02 -4.81
CA ARG A 63 12.68 -9.86 -4.29
C ARG A 63 12.00 -8.54 -4.66
N ALA A 64 11.55 -8.40 -5.91
CA ALA A 64 10.84 -7.19 -6.38
C ALA A 64 9.53 -6.96 -5.62
N LEU A 65 8.74 -8.02 -5.43
CA LEU A 65 7.48 -7.96 -4.67
C LEU A 65 7.71 -7.63 -3.18
N LEU A 66 8.72 -8.26 -2.56
CA LEU A 66 9.09 -7.99 -1.17
C LEU A 66 9.55 -6.55 -0.97
N THR A 67 10.43 -6.06 -1.88
CA THR A 67 10.91 -4.68 -1.84
C THR A 67 9.77 -3.69 -2.07
N GLY A 68 8.92 -3.96 -3.06
CA GLY A 68 7.74 -3.14 -3.34
C GLY A 68 6.80 -3.05 -2.15
N ALA A 69 6.53 -4.17 -1.47
CA ALA A 69 5.70 -4.21 -0.27
C ALA A 69 6.30 -3.37 0.87
N GLY A 70 7.59 -3.51 1.15
CA GLY A 70 8.25 -2.72 2.19
C GLY A 70 8.26 -1.21 1.91
N LEU A 71 8.43 -0.80 0.65
CA LEU A 71 8.34 0.61 0.25
C LEU A 71 6.90 1.13 0.31
N LEU A 72 5.92 0.30 -0.05
CA LEU A 72 4.50 0.65 0.04
C LEU A 72 4.06 0.96 1.48
N ALA A 73 4.63 0.27 2.49
CA ALA A 73 4.37 0.57 3.89
C ALA A 73 4.78 2.01 4.27
N SER A 74 5.86 2.53 3.67
CA SER A 74 6.28 3.93 3.86
C SER A 74 5.33 4.92 3.18
N GLU A 75 4.77 4.57 2.02
CA GLU A 75 3.74 5.38 1.36
C GLU A 75 2.45 5.42 2.20
N GLN A 76 1.98 4.28 2.69
CA GLN A 76 0.82 4.14 3.57
C GLN A 76 0.98 4.99 4.84
N LEU A 77 2.17 5.00 5.43
CA LEU A 77 2.50 5.89 6.55
C LEU A 77 2.33 7.36 6.17
N GLY A 78 2.85 7.79 5.01
CA GLY A 78 2.71 9.16 4.52
C GLY A 78 1.25 9.58 4.30
N VAL A 79 0.42 8.68 3.78
CA VAL A 79 -1.03 8.88 3.66
C VAL A 79 -1.66 9.10 5.04
N ALA A 80 -1.36 8.26 6.02
CA ALA A 80 -1.88 8.38 7.38
C ALA A 80 -1.43 9.68 8.08
N GLU A 81 -0.17 10.06 7.92
CA GLU A 81 0.40 11.30 8.48
C GLU A 81 -0.30 12.55 7.92
N TRP A 82 -0.49 12.59 6.61
CA TRP A 82 -1.21 13.69 5.99
C TRP A 82 -2.66 13.77 6.49
N CYS A 83 -3.38 12.64 6.51
CA CYS A 83 -4.77 12.58 6.95
C CYS A 83 -4.93 13.07 8.39
N LEU A 84 -4.08 12.65 9.33
CA LEU A 84 -4.14 13.11 10.71
C LEU A 84 -3.81 14.60 10.82
N THR A 85 -2.75 15.06 10.14
CA THR A 85 -2.32 16.47 10.19
C THR A 85 -3.41 17.40 9.68
N GLU A 86 -4.02 17.06 8.55
CA GLU A 86 -5.08 17.84 7.94
C GLU A 86 -6.35 17.84 8.81
N THR A 87 -6.69 16.69 9.39
CA THR A 87 -7.83 16.58 10.32
C THR A 87 -7.63 17.46 11.55
N VAL A 88 -6.44 17.45 12.14
CA VAL A 88 -6.11 18.32 13.29
C VAL A 88 -6.21 19.80 12.91
N ARG A 89 -5.70 20.20 11.74
CA ARG A 89 -5.82 21.56 11.22
C ARG A 89 -7.28 21.98 11.08
N HIS A 90 -8.06 21.17 10.33
CA HIS A 90 -9.48 21.43 10.10
C HIS A 90 -10.28 21.57 11.40
N THR A 91 -10.09 20.66 12.34
CA THR A 91 -10.83 20.66 13.62
C THR A 91 -10.49 21.83 14.54
N LYS A 92 -9.32 22.45 14.40
CA LYS A 92 -8.92 23.69 15.09
C LYS A 92 -9.57 24.93 14.47
N GLU A 93 -9.77 24.94 13.15
CA GLU A 93 -10.30 26.08 12.40
C GLU A 93 -11.82 26.09 12.31
N ARG A 94 -12.46 24.93 12.19
CA ARG A 94 -13.90 24.79 12.05
C ARG A 94 -14.62 25.03 13.37
N HIS A 95 -15.54 26.00 13.39
CA HIS A 95 -16.37 26.33 14.54
C HIS A 95 -17.79 25.78 14.39
N GLN A 96 -18.31 25.18 15.45
CA GLN A 96 -19.71 24.78 15.65
C GLN A 96 -20.04 24.88 17.15
N PHE A 97 -21.29 25.18 17.48
CA PHE A 97 -21.72 25.33 18.87
C PHE A 97 -20.88 26.35 19.66
N GLY A 98 -20.48 27.45 19.00
CA GLY A 98 -19.78 28.58 19.60
C GLY A 98 -18.28 28.32 19.89
N ARG A 99 -17.68 27.21 19.41
CA ARG A 99 -16.26 26.88 19.65
C ARG A 99 -15.65 26.03 18.53
N PRO A 100 -14.31 25.93 18.43
CA PRO A 100 -13.68 25.01 17.51
C PRO A 100 -14.13 23.55 17.76
N ILE A 101 -14.45 22.81 16.69
CA ILE A 101 -14.95 21.43 16.85
C ILE A 101 -13.88 20.51 17.48
N GLY A 102 -12.60 20.78 17.31
CA GLY A 102 -11.49 20.07 17.97
C GLY A 102 -11.47 20.25 19.49
N SER A 103 -12.27 21.17 20.06
CA SER A 103 -12.42 21.31 21.51
C SER A 103 -13.31 20.22 22.15
N PHE A 104 -14.12 19.51 21.33
CA PHE A 104 -14.96 18.43 21.84
C PHE A 104 -14.12 17.17 22.14
N GLN A 105 -14.30 16.63 23.34
CA GLN A 105 -13.49 15.52 23.85
C GLN A 105 -13.58 14.26 22.95
N ALA A 106 -14.77 13.96 22.44
CA ALA A 106 -14.97 12.81 21.54
C ALA A 106 -14.08 12.87 20.30
N LEU A 107 -13.93 14.06 19.67
CA LEU A 107 -13.07 14.25 18.50
C LEU A 107 -11.58 14.20 18.87
N LYS A 108 -11.21 14.78 20.02
CA LYS A 108 -9.82 14.69 20.54
C LYS A 108 -9.40 13.24 20.75
N HIS A 109 -10.27 12.42 21.32
CA HIS A 109 -9.96 11.02 21.60
C HIS A 109 -9.77 10.21 20.31
N ARG A 110 -10.60 10.43 19.30
CA ARG A 110 -10.44 9.80 17.97
C ARG A 110 -9.07 10.14 17.36
N MET A 111 -8.70 11.42 17.34
CA MET A 111 -7.40 11.86 16.82
C MET A 111 -6.23 11.35 17.68
N ALA A 112 -6.38 11.24 18.99
CA ALA A 112 -5.34 10.69 19.88
C ALA A 112 -5.10 9.19 19.65
N VAL A 113 -6.17 8.40 19.47
CA VAL A 113 -6.05 6.97 19.08
C VAL A 113 -5.34 6.82 17.75
N LEU A 114 -5.75 7.62 16.76
CA LEU A 114 -5.13 7.59 15.44
C LEU A 114 -3.65 7.99 15.49
N TRP A 115 -3.29 8.98 16.32
CA TRP A 115 -1.90 9.36 16.53
C TRP A 115 -1.07 8.21 17.13
N LEU A 116 -1.61 7.47 18.09
CA LEU A 116 -0.95 6.29 18.69
C LEU A 116 -0.68 5.21 17.63
N GLU A 117 -1.69 4.90 16.81
CA GLU A 117 -1.57 3.94 15.71
C GLU A 117 -0.52 4.38 14.69
N LEU A 118 -0.49 5.66 14.36
CA LEU A 118 0.48 6.23 13.43
C LEU A 118 1.92 6.19 13.98
N VAL A 119 2.12 6.35 15.30
CA VAL A 119 3.44 6.18 15.93
C VAL A 119 3.94 4.74 15.76
N SER A 120 3.08 3.74 15.98
CA SER A 120 3.46 2.33 15.78
C SER A 120 3.66 1.98 14.31
N ALA A 121 2.83 2.52 13.39
CA ALA A 121 3.01 2.34 11.96
C ALA A 121 4.36 2.93 11.48
N ARG A 122 4.74 4.09 12.01
CA ARG A 122 6.05 4.70 11.71
C ARG A 122 7.22 3.82 12.13
N ALA A 123 7.12 3.19 13.30
CA ALA A 123 8.17 2.28 13.77
C ALA A 123 8.29 1.06 12.85
N THR A 124 7.16 0.42 12.48
CA THR A 124 7.18 -0.77 11.61
C THR A 124 7.63 -0.45 10.18
N ALA A 125 7.16 0.65 9.59
CA ALA A 125 7.58 1.06 8.24
C ALA A 125 9.08 1.36 8.17
N ARG A 126 9.62 2.07 9.16
CA ARG A 126 11.06 2.37 9.22
C ARG A 126 11.91 1.13 9.44
N TYR A 127 11.46 0.22 10.29
CA TYR A 127 12.15 -1.06 10.49
C TYR A 127 12.18 -1.90 9.19
N ALA A 128 11.06 -1.97 8.47
CA ALA A 128 11.02 -2.67 7.18
C ALA A 128 11.95 -2.03 6.13
N ALA A 129 12.00 -0.70 6.07
CA ALA A 129 12.90 0.03 5.16
C ALA A 129 14.37 -0.22 5.51
N ASP A 130 14.74 -0.19 6.79
CA ASP A 130 16.09 -0.49 7.26
C ASP A 130 16.49 -1.93 6.97
N ALA A 131 15.61 -2.91 7.26
CA ALA A 131 15.83 -4.31 6.96
C ALA A 131 16.05 -4.58 5.47
N LEU A 132 15.31 -3.89 4.59
CA LEU A 132 15.52 -3.93 3.14
C LEU A 132 16.86 -3.34 2.73
N ALA A 133 17.25 -2.18 3.29
CA ALA A 133 18.48 -1.48 2.96
C ALA A 133 19.72 -2.25 3.39
N THR A 134 19.66 -2.94 4.54
CA THR A 134 20.77 -3.72 5.11
C THR A 134 20.77 -5.18 4.66
N ALA A 135 19.80 -5.59 3.83
CA ALA A 135 19.58 -6.98 3.45
C ALA A 135 19.51 -7.93 4.67
N SER A 136 18.86 -7.49 5.74
CA SER A 136 18.68 -8.26 6.96
C SER A 136 17.97 -9.60 6.70
N PRO A 137 18.33 -10.69 7.38
CA PRO A 137 17.58 -11.95 7.33
C PRO A 137 16.13 -11.80 7.79
N ASP A 138 15.84 -10.81 8.64
CA ASP A 138 14.49 -10.52 9.16
C ASP A 138 13.61 -9.73 8.17
N THR A 139 14.14 -9.36 7.00
CA THR A 139 13.40 -8.56 5.99
C THR A 139 12.01 -9.11 5.69
N PRO A 140 11.79 -10.42 5.46
CA PRO A 140 10.44 -10.95 5.20
C PRO A 140 9.47 -10.72 6.35
N VAL A 141 9.92 -10.90 7.59
CA VAL A 141 9.13 -10.67 8.81
C VAL A 141 8.82 -9.18 8.96
N ALA A 142 9.84 -8.33 8.86
CA ALA A 142 9.68 -6.87 8.99
C ALA A 142 8.69 -6.30 7.97
N VAL A 143 8.79 -6.74 6.71
CA VAL A 143 7.88 -6.31 5.63
C VAL A 143 6.46 -6.82 5.87
N ALA A 144 6.28 -8.08 6.28
CA ALA A 144 4.96 -8.64 6.54
C ALA A 144 4.26 -7.90 7.71
N VAL A 145 4.99 -7.59 8.79
CA VAL A 145 4.48 -6.80 9.92
C VAL A 145 4.09 -5.40 9.46
N ALA A 146 4.97 -4.71 8.72
CA ALA A 146 4.74 -3.35 8.27
C ALA A 146 3.50 -3.27 7.35
N GLN A 147 3.38 -4.16 6.36
CA GLN A 147 2.22 -4.19 5.45
C GLN A 147 0.92 -4.52 6.18
N ALA A 148 0.93 -5.49 7.09
CA ALA A 148 -0.26 -5.85 7.84
C ALA A 148 -0.77 -4.70 8.71
N HIS A 149 0.13 -3.87 9.24
CA HIS A 149 -0.21 -2.77 10.15
C HIS A 149 -0.43 -1.44 9.44
N CYS A 150 0.52 -1.00 8.59
CA CYS A 150 0.45 0.31 7.94
C CYS A 150 -0.76 0.45 7.01
N ALA A 151 -1.14 -0.61 6.30
CA ALA A 151 -2.31 -0.59 5.42
C ALA A 151 -3.60 -0.30 6.18
N GLU A 152 -3.83 -0.95 7.32
CA GLU A 152 -5.01 -0.72 8.16
C GLU A 152 -5.01 0.69 8.79
N VAL A 153 -3.84 1.15 9.24
CA VAL A 153 -3.68 2.50 9.80
C VAL A 153 -3.95 3.57 8.74
N ALA A 154 -3.45 3.39 7.52
CA ALA A 154 -3.68 4.33 6.42
C ALA A 154 -5.16 4.44 6.05
N VAL A 155 -5.85 3.31 5.95
CA VAL A 155 -7.29 3.27 5.66
C VAL A 155 -8.07 3.96 6.76
N ARG A 156 -7.83 3.60 8.03
CA ARG A 156 -8.50 4.21 9.17
C ARG A 156 -8.24 5.72 9.24
N ALA A 157 -7.00 6.17 9.03
CA ALA A 157 -6.66 7.58 9.02
C ALA A 157 -7.41 8.35 7.94
N ALA A 158 -7.53 7.77 6.75
CA ALA A 158 -8.23 8.39 5.65
C ALA A 158 -9.76 8.41 5.87
N GLU A 159 -10.35 7.35 6.42
CA GLU A 159 -11.76 7.29 6.80
C GLU A 159 -12.09 8.32 7.89
N GLU A 160 -11.25 8.44 8.92
CA GLU A 160 -11.38 9.44 9.97
C GLU A 160 -11.23 10.87 9.41
N CYS A 161 -10.30 11.08 8.49
CA CYS A 161 -10.11 12.37 7.84
C CYS A 161 -11.39 12.80 7.10
N VAL A 162 -11.94 11.93 6.26
CA VAL A 162 -13.21 12.19 5.55
C VAL A 162 -14.35 12.45 6.55
N GLN A 163 -14.48 11.61 7.57
CA GLN A 163 -15.55 11.72 8.57
C GLN A 163 -15.49 13.03 9.35
N LEU A 164 -14.29 13.45 9.79
CA LEU A 164 -14.12 14.64 10.63
C LEU A 164 -14.15 15.95 9.82
N HIS A 165 -13.99 15.90 8.50
CA HIS A 165 -14.27 17.03 7.61
C HIS A 165 -15.76 17.17 7.30
N GLY A 166 -16.59 16.15 7.57
CA GLY A 166 -18.02 16.17 7.25
C GLY A 166 -18.26 16.24 5.73
N GLY A 167 -19.29 16.97 5.29
CA GLY A 167 -19.68 17.00 3.88
C GLY A 167 -18.55 17.36 2.91
N ILE A 168 -17.69 18.32 3.26
CA ILE A 168 -16.59 18.75 2.38
C ILE A 168 -15.56 17.63 2.13
N GLY A 169 -15.37 16.71 3.08
CA GLY A 169 -14.44 15.59 2.94
C GLY A 169 -14.77 14.62 1.81
N MET A 170 -16.04 14.63 1.35
CA MET A 170 -16.53 13.78 0.24
C MET A 170 -16.59 14.53 -1.10
N THR A 171 -16.31 15.82 -1.12
CA THR A 171 -16.40 16.65 -2.34
C THR A 171 -15.06 16.73 -3.06
N TRP A 172 -15.10 17.17 -4.32
CA TRP A 172 -13.89 17.44 -5.12
C TRP A 172 -13.15 18.73 -4.69
N GLU A 173 -13.76 19.52 -3.80
CA GLU A 173 -13.15 20.73 -3.25
C GLU A 173 -12.07 20.45 -2.21
N HIS A 174 -12.07 19.25 -1.61
CA HIS A 174 -11.12 18.84 -0.58
C HIS A 174 -10.44 17.52 -0.94
N PRO A 175 -9.11 17.39 -0.79
CA PRO A 175 -8.37 16.20 -1.24
C PRO A 175 -8.55 14.95 -0.38
N ALA A 176 -9.25 14.99 0.75
CA ALA A 176 -9.41 13.84 1.66
C ALA A 176 -9.89 12.56 0.94
N HIS A 177 -10.85 12.72 -0.01
CA HIS A 177 -11.35 11.58 -0.79
C HIS A 177 -10.29 10.94 -1.70
N LEU A 178 -9.28 11.70 -2.15
CA LEU A 178 -8.15 11.16 -2.93
C LEU A 178 -7.25 10.29 -2.05
N TYR A 179 -6.97 10.73 -0.83
CA TYR A 179 -6.21 9.95 0.15
C TYR A 179 -6.94 8.69 0.58
N LEU A 180 -8.28 8.74 0.74
CA LEU A 180 -9.08 7.54 1.00
C LEU A 180 -8.98 6.53 -0.14
N LYS A 181 -9.11 6.98 -1.38
CA LYS A 181 -9.00 6.12 -2.57
C LYS A 181 -7.59 5.52 -2.69
N ARG A 182 -6.53 6.30 -2.41
CA ARG A 182 -5.16 5.85 -2.36
C ARG A 182 -4.96 4.80 -1.26
N ALA A 183 -5.43 5.05 -0.04
CA ALA A 183 -5.32 4.11 1.07
C ALA A 183 -6.01 2.77 0.76
N LYS A 184 -7.21 2.80 0.15
CA LYS A 184 -7.92 1.59 -0.27
C LYS A 184 -7.23 0.84 -1.40
N ALA A 185 -6.62 1.54 -2.36
CA ALA A 185 -5.83 0.91 -3.41
C ALA A 185 -4.55 0.27 -2.84
N ASP A 186 -3.87 0.95 -1.92
CA ASP A 186 -2.65 0.47 -1.28
C ASP A 186 -2.92 -0.72 -0.34
N GLU A 187 -4.11 -0.81 0.29
CA GLU A 187 -4.51 -1.92 1.16
C GLU A 187 -4.53 -3.27 0.42
N ILE A 188 -4.85 -3.26 -0.89
CA ILE A 188 -4.89 -4.47 -1.72
C ILE A 188 -3.63 -4.67 -2.56
N ALA A 189 -2.85 -3.62 -2.78
CA ALA A 189 -1.64 -3.69 -3.58
C ALA A 189 -0.56 -4.52 -2.88
N LEU A 190 0.11 -5.38 -3.64
CA LEU A 190 1.19 -6.26 -3.16
C LEU A 190 0.81 -7.19 -1.99
N GLY A 191 -0.48 -7.40 -1.78
CA GLY A 191 -1.06 -8.29 -0.78
C GLY A 191 -1.84 -7.54 0.30
N THR A 192 -3.00 -8.09 0.65
CA THR A 192 -3.85 -7.56 1.72
C THR A 192 -3.22 -7.75 3.11
N PRO A 193 -3.64 -6.99 4.15
CA PRO A 193 -3.22 -7.22 5.53
C PRO A 193 -3.39 -8.66 6.00
N GLY A 194 -4.50 -9.31 5.63
CA GLY A 194 -4.75 -10.72 5.95
C GLY A 194 -3.73 -11.67 5.33
N ARG A 195 -3.36 -11.45 4.06
CA ARG A 195 -2.31 -12.23 3.38
C ARG A 195 -0.95 -12.07 4.05
N HIS A 196 -0.59 -10.84 4.45
CA HIS A 196 0.67 -10.59 5.15
C HIS A 196 0.70 -11.22 6.54
N ARG A 197 -0.43 -11.23 7.29
CA ARG A 197 -0.53 -11.94 8.56
C ARG A 197 -0.38 -13.45 8.38
N GLN A 198 -0.98 -14.02 7.34
CA GLN A 198 -0.83 -15.44 7.03
C GLN A 198 0.63 -15.79 6.69
N ALA A 199 1.29 -14.97 5.88
CA ALA A 199 2.71 -15.14 5.58
C ALA A 199 3.57 -15.04 6.84
N LEU A 200 3.29 -14.06 7.71
CA LEU A 200 3.99 -13.87 8.97
C LEU A 200 3.87 -15.10 9.88
N ALA A 201 2.67 -15.70 9.99
CA ALA A 201 2.47 -16.90 10.79
C ALA A 201 3.41 -18.05 10.38
N GLY A 202 3.60 -18.25 9.06
CA GLY A 202 4.56 -19.24 8.55
C GLY A 202 6.03 -18.86 8.76
N LEU A 203 6.35 -17.55 8.74
CA LEU A 203 7.73 -17.07 8.94
C LEU A 203 8.22 -17.19 10.40
N VAL A 204 7.28 -17.22 11.37
CA VAL A 204 7.59 -17.32 12.81
C VAL A 204 7.12 -18.64 13.44
N ASP A 205 6.85 -19.65 12.58
CA ASP A 205 6.42 -21.01 13.00
C ASP A 205 5.23 -20.99 13.98
N LEU A 206 4.29 -20.07 13.78
CA LEU A 206 3.09 -19.99 14.63
C LEU A 206 2.19 -21.21 14.38
N ALA A 207 1.89 -21.97 15.45
CA ALA A 207 1.01 -23.12 15.36
C ALA A 207 -0.38 -22.72 14.85
N ALA A 208 -0.99 -23.57 14.02
CA ALA A 208 -2.37 -23.38 13.61
C ALA A 208 -3.29 -23.38 14.86
N PRO A 209 -4.36 -22.55 14.89
CA PRO A 209 -5.33 -22.58 15.98
C PRO A 209 -5.92 -23.99 16.08
N MET A 210 -5.97 -24.53 17.28
CA MET A 210 -6.70 -25.76 17.54
C MET A 210 -8.19 -25.50 17.30
N GLY A 211 -8.79 -26.25 16.38
CA GLY A 211 -10.20 -26.15 16.02
C GLY A 211 -11.13 -26.63 17.15
#